data_fe370cbebdb76aa9c11e18219613994e
#
_entry.id   fe370cbebdb76aa9c11e18219613994e
#
_cell.length_a   1.000
_cell.length_b   1.000
_cell.length_c   1.000
_cell.angle_alpha   90.00
_cell.angle_beta   90.00
_cell.angle_gamma   90.00
#
_symmetry.space_group_name_H-M   'P 1'
#
loop_
_entity.id
_entity.type
_entity.pdbx_description
1 polymer ?
#
loop_
_entity_poly.entity_id
_entity_poly.type
_entity_poly.pdbx_seq_one_letter_code
_entity_poly.pdbx_strand_id
1 'polypeptide(L)'
;MDSDTFVYTTYIRTTPDELWKALTDPESTRRFWGVAFETEWTPGAPMVWDEGGRRTADPEQVVLEAEPGRLLSYTWHTFTPEWAEAVRLGRDVYERLARERRSRVTFVIEPSGDTVKLTVTHDDLEADGLMKGLIGEGWPALVSSLKSLLETGEELPEPPR
;
A
#
# COMPACT_ATOMS: atom_id res chain seq x y z
N MET A 1 -20.52 -13.64 -3.55
CA MET A 1 -20.19 -12.49 -4.38
C MET A 1 -18.73 -12.51 -4.73
N ASP A 2 -18.44 -12.32 -5.98
CA ASP A 2 -17.09 -12.46 -6.46
C ASP A 2 -16.25 -11.24 -6.10
N SER A 3 -15.00 -11.50 -5.74
CA SER A 3 -14.02 -10.46 -5.53
C SER A 3 -12.82 -10.76 -6.43
N ASP A 4 -12.05 -9.74 -6.71
CA ASP A 4 -10.84 -9.86 -7.52
C ASP A 4 -9.59 -9.75 -6.66
N THR A 5 -8.49 -10.28 -7.18
CA THR A 5 -7.19 -10.29 -6.52
C THR A 5 -6.12 -9.86 -7.51
N PHE A 6 -5.21 -9.02 -7.04
CA PHE A 6 -4.02 -8.61 -7.79
C PHE A 6 -2.78 -9.09 -7.03
N VAL A 7 -1.83 -9.70 -7.72
CA VAL A 7 -0.58 -10.19 -7.12
C VAL A 7 0.62 -9.65 -7.89
N TYR A 8 1.60 -9.13 -7.17
CA TYR A 8 2.84 -8.64 -7.75
C TYR A 8 4.02 -9.15 -6.92
N THR A 9 5.00 -9.74 -7.59
CA THR A 9 6.18 -10.31 -6.93
C THR A 9 7.45 -9.67 -7.48
N THR A 10 8.38 -9.34 -6.59
CA THR A 10 9.70 -8.84 -6.99
C THR A 10 10.76 -9.30 -6.00
N TYR A 11 12.02 -9.17 -6.39
CA TYR A 11 13.17 -9.50 -5.56
C TYR A 11 13.96 -8.22 -5.31
N ILE A 12 14.30 -7.98 -4.04
CA ILE A 12 14.98 -6.75 -3.61
C ILE A 12 16.27 -7.15 -2.89
N ARG A 13 17.36 -6.47 -3.22
CA ARG A 13 18.64 -6.67 -2.53
C ARG A 13 18.58 -5.94 -1.20
N THR A 14 18.11 -6.64 -0.19
CA THR A 14 17.92 -6.13 1.17
C THR A 14 17.78 -7.30 2.13
N THR A 15 17.49 -7.00 3.39
CA THR A 15 17.21 -8.03 4.41
C THR A 15 15.73 -7.94 4.80
N PRO A 16 15.15 -9.02 5.38
CA PRO A 16 13.78 -8.97 5.88
C PRO A 16 13.54 -7.83 6.88
N ASP A 17 14.50 -7.57 7.76
CA ASP A 17 14.37 -6.50 8.77
C ASP A 17 14.37 -5.11 8.13
N GLU A 18 15.21 -4.88 7.14
CA GLU A 18 15.26 -3.60 6.45
C GLU A 18 14.00 -3.36 5.62
N LEU A 19 13.49 -4.41 4.97
CA LEU A 19 12.24 -4.31 4.22
C LEU A 19 11.07 -4.04 5.16
N TRP A 20 10.99 -4.75 6.29
CA TRP A 20 9.96 -4.51 7.30
C TRP A 20 9.98 -3.06 7.77
N LYS A 21 11.18 -2.58 8.09
CA LYS A 21 11.35 -1.19 8.52
C LYS A 21 10.86 -0.21 7.45
N ALA A 22 11.22 -0.46 6.19
CA ALA A 22 10.79 0.43 5.10
C ALA A 22 9.27 0.46 4.95
N LEU A 23 8.59 -0.67 5.20
CA LEU A 23 7.13 -0.76 5.09
C LEU A 23 6.39 -0.14 6.29
N THR A 24 7.06 0.00 7.44
CA THR A 24 6.41 0.44 8.68
C THR A 24 6.91 1.79 9.20
N ASP A 25 8.05 2.28 8.69
CA ASP A 25 8.60 3.57 9.12
C ASP A 25 7.96 4.70 8.33
N PRO A 26 7.34 5.69 8.99
CA PRO A 26 6.68 6.81 8.31
C PRO A 26 7.59 7.59 7.36
N GLU A 27 8.86 7.76 7.69
CA GLU A 27 9.80 8.47 6.81
C GLU A 27 10.05 7.69 5.53
N SER A 28 10.19 6.37 5.62
CA SER A 28 10.40 5.52 4.46
C SER A 28 9.17 5.49 3.57
N THR A 29 7.99 5.25 4.14
CA THR A 29 6.75 5.19 3.35
C THR A 29 6.42 6.53 2.72
N ARG A 30 6.75 7.63 3.40
CA ARG A 30 6.58 8.97 2.81
C ARG A 30 7.47 9.13 1.57
N ARG A 31 8.68 8.60 1.61
CA ARG A 31 9.63 8.72 0.49
C ARG A 31 9.22 7.92 -0.74
N PHE A 32 8.89 6.64 -0.56
CA PHE A 32 8.60 5.81 -1.74
C PHE A 32 7.11 5.78 -2.10
N TRP A 33 6.23 6.17 -1.21
CA TRP A 33 4.78 6.09 -1.43
C TRP A 33 4.09 7.46 -1.32
N GLY A 34 4.62 8.37 -0.54
CA GLY A 34 3.96 9.64 -0.25
C GLY A 34 2.94 9.54 0.88
N VAL A 35 2.93 8.43 1.60
CA VAL A 35 1.98 8.19 2.71
C VAL A 35 2.76 7.88 3.98
N ALA A 36 2.39 8.54 5.07
CA ALA A 36 2.90 8.20 6.40
C ALA A 36 1.75 7.54 7.16
N PHE A 37 1.98 6.35 7.70
CA PHE A 37 0.97 5.64 8.46
C PHE A 37 1.15 5.88 9.95
N GLU A 38 0.07 6.23 10.64
CA GLU A 38 0.07 6.38 12.10
C GLU A 38 -0.66 5.19 12.69
N THR A 39 0.09 4.25 13.26
CA THR A 39 -0.47 3.04 13.85
C THR A 39 0.59 2.35 14.72
N GLU A 40 0.15 1.44 15.58
CA GLU A 40 1.04 0.64 16.43
C GLU A 40 1.54 -0.63 15.75
N TRP A 41 1.09 -0.91 14.53
CA TRP A 41 1.47 -2.10 13.76
C TRP A 41 1.25 -3.42 14.52
N THR A 42 0.11 -3.51 15.21
CA THR A 42 -0.33 -4.74 15.87
C THR A 42 -1.70 -5.13 15.32
N PRO A 43 -2.05 -6.44 15.26
CA PRO A 43 -3.35 -6.86 14.76
C PRO A 43 -4.50 -6.15 15.48
N GLY A 44 -5.41 -5.59 14.71
CA GLY A 44 -6.55 -4.84 15.22
C GLY A 44 -6.28 -3.36 15.48
N ALA A 45 -5.02 -2.90 15.40
CA ALA A 45 -4.70 -1.50 15.66
C ALA A 45 -5.31 -0.59 14.59
N PRO A 46 -5.91 0.53 14.99
CA PRO A 46 -6.41 1.50 14.02
C PRO A 46 -5.28 2.16 13.25
N MET A 47 -5.55 2.57 12.03
CA MET A 47 -4.56 3.21 11.15
C MET A 47 -5.08 4.56 10.67
N VAL A 48 -4.20 5.55 10.69
CA VAL A 48 -4.42 6.83 10.02
C VAL A 48 -3.46 6.88 8.84
N TRP A 49 -3.98 7.24 7.67
CA TRP A 49 -3.20 7.44 6.46
C TRP A 49 -2.97 8.94 6.29
N ASP A 50 -1.73 9.36 6.36
CA ASP A 50 -1.37 10.77 6.19
C ASP A 50 -0.67 10.95 4.84
N GLU A 51 -1.36 11.59 3.90
CA GLU A 51 -0.85 11.86 2.57
C GLU A 51 -0.61 13.37 2.41
N GLY A 52 0.61 13.80 2.69
CA GLY A 52 0.97 15.21 2.55
C GLY A 52 0.20 16.13 3.49
N GLY A 53 -0.12 15.68 4.69
CA GLY A 53 -0.88 16.44 5.67
C GLY A 53 -2.37 16.14 5.65
N ARG A 54 -2.85 15.44 4.62
CA ARG A 54 -4.25 15.02 4.55
C ARG A 54 -4.40 13.69 5.28
N ARG A 55 -5.01 13.72 6.43
CA ARG A 55 -5.16 12.56 7.31
C ARG A 55 -6.53 11.90 7.12
N THR A 56 -6.53 10.61 6.83
CA THR A 56 -7.75 9.83 6.68
C THR A 56 -7.80 8.75 7.76
N ALA A 57 -8.88 8.74 8.52
CA ALA A 57 -9.13 7.75 9.56
C ALA A 57 -10.52 7.16 9.38
N ASP A 58 -10.69 5.91 9.75
CA ASP A 58 -11.96 5.20 9.67
C ASP A 58 -11.89 4.01 10.60
N PRO A 59 -12.98 3.67 11.34
CA PRO A 59 -12.95 2.49 12.21
C PRO A 59 -12.60 1.19 11.49
N GLU A 60 -12.79 1.12 10.17
CA GLU A 60 -12.46 -0.06 9.38
C GLU A 60 -11.05 -0.01 8.78
N GLN A 61 -10.30 1.06 9.01
CA GLN A 61 -8.88 1.15 8.63
C GLN A 61 -8.05 0.56 9.76
N VAL A 62 -7.70 -0.71 9.64
CA VAL A 62 -7.03 -1.46 10.70
C VAL A 62 -5.92 -2.35 10.16
N VAL A 63 -4.94 -2.62 11.03
CA VAL A 63 -3.93 -3.64 10.78
C VAL A 63 -4.61 -4.99 10.97
N LEU A 64 -4.45 -5.89 10.01
CA LEU A 64 -5.03 -7.24 10.07
C LEU A 64 -4.02 -8.25 10.63
N GLU A 65 -2.80 -8.24 10.11
CA GLU A 65 -1.73 -9.12 10.54
C GLU A 65 -0.41 -8.35 10.55
N ALA A 66 0.44 -8.63 11.54
CA ALA A 66 1.75 -8.00 11.64
C ALA A 66 2.72 -8.97 12.32
N GLU A 67 3.56 -9.61 11.51
CA GLU A 67 4.64 -10.48 11.99
C GLU A 67 5.94 -9.88 11.46
N PRO A 68 6.70 -9.19 12.32
CA PRO A 68 7.90 -8.45 11.87
C PRO A 68 8.83 -9.28 11.01
N GLY A 69 9.22 -8.72 9.88
CA GLY A 69 10.13 -9.35 8.93
C GLY A 69 9.52 -10.44 8.07
N ARG A 70 8.23 -10.74 8.20
CA ARG A 70 7.62 -11.86 7.49
C ARG A 70 6.28 -11.54 6.82
N LEU A 71 5.36 -10.91 7.55
CA LEU A 71 3.98 -10.75 7.08
C LEU A 71 3.36 -9.45 7.59
N LEU A 72 2.81 -8.67 6.69
CA LEU A 72 2.09 -7.45 7.04
C LEU A 72 0.83 -7.35 6.19
N SER A 73 -0.32 -7.15 6.83
CA SER A 73 -1.58 -7.00 6.11
C SER A 73 -2.44 -5.94 6.77
N TYR A 74 -3.09 -5.11 5.95
CA TYR A 74 -4.01 -4.12 6.47
C TYR A 74 -5.08 -3.76 5.45
N THR A 75 -6.16 -3.14 5.94
CA THR A 75 -7.26 -2.71 5.08
C THR A 75 -6.89 -1.43 4.33
N TRP A 76 -7.50 -1.25 3.16
CA TRP A 76 -7.28 -0.06 2.36
C TRP A 76 -8.00 1.14 2.98
N HIS A 77 -7.59 2.34 2.60
CA HIS A 77 -8.15 3.56 3.18
C HIS A 77 -9.55 3.85 2.65
N THR A 78 -10.30 4.64 3.41
CA THR A 78 -11.58 5.16 2.97
C THR A 78 -11.35 6.24 1.90
N PHE A 79 -12.16 6.22 0.85
CA PHE A 79 -12.09 7.24 -0.18
C PHE A 79 -12.93 8.44 0.26
N THR A 80 -12.32 9.62 0.23
CA THR A 80 -12.96 10.87 0.62
C THR A 80 -13.00 11.83 -0.58
N PRO A 81 -13.93 12.81 -0.56
CA PRO A 81 -13.93 13.83 -1.61
C PRO A 81 -12.60 14.59 -1.70
N GLU A 82 -11.97 14.85 -0.58
CA GLU A 82 -10.68 15.54 -0.50
C GLU A 82 -9.58 14.72 -1.16
N TRP A 83 -9.58 13.41 -0.92
CA TRP A 83 -8.63 12.50 -1.58
C TRP A 83 -8.85 12.50 -3.10
N ALA A 84 -10.10 12.38 -3.52
CA ALA A 84 -10.42 12.35 -4.95
C ALA A 84 -9.97 13.62 -5.67
N GLU A 85 -10.16 14.76 -5.03
CA GLU A 85 -9.70 16.04 -5.57
C GLU A 85 -8.17 16.07 -5.69
N ALA A 86 -7.48 15.60 -4.65
CA ALA A 86 -6.01 15.59 -4.63
C ALA A 86 -5.41 14.69 -5.72
N VAL A 87 -6.04 13.56 -6.04
CA VAL A 87 -5.58 12.65 -7.08
C VAL A 87 -6.26 12.92 -8.42
N ARG A 88 -7.02 14.01 -8.50
CA ARG A 88 -7.66 14.50 -9.73
C ARG A 88 -8.64 13.53 -10.36
N LEU A 89 -9.41 12.84 -9.54
CA LEU A 89 -10.51 12.01 -10.02
C LEU A 89 -11.79 12.83 -10.12
N GLY A 90 -12.54 12.59 -11.18
CA GLY A 90 -13.85 13.22 -11.34
C GLY A 90 -14.84 12.71 -10.31
N ARG A 91 -15.88 13.50 -10.06
CA ARG A 91 -16.90 13.16 -9.06
C ARG A 91 -17.57 11.82 -9.32
N ASP A 92 -17.88 11.51 -10.58
CA ASP A 92 -18.53 10.24 -10.93
C ASP A 92 -17.63 9.05 -10.61
N VAL A 93 -16.34 9.17 -10.89
CA VAL A 93 -15.35 8.11 -10.58
C VAL A 93 -15.24 7.94 -9.06
N TYR A 94 -15.16 9.05 -8.33
CA TYR A 94 -15.11 9.01 -6.88
C TYR A 94 -16.34 8.31 -6.29
N GLU A 95 -17.52 8.65 -6.76
CA GLU A 95 -18.77 8.07 -6.25
C GLU A 95 -18.83 6.56 -6.51
N ARG A 96 -18.32 6.11 -7.65
CA ARG A 96 -18.22 4.68 -7.94
C ARG A 96 -17.23 3.98 -7.02
N LEU A 97 -16.04 4.54 -6.82
CA LEU A 97 -15.04 3.98 -5.91
C LEU A 97 -15.56 3.91 -4.48
N ALA A 98 -16.27 4.94 -4.04
CA ALA A 98 -16.79 4.99 -2.68
C ALA A 98 -17.84 3.91 -2.40
N ARG A 99 -18.44 3.35 -3.45
CA ARG A 99 -19.41 2.26 -3.32
C ARG A 99 -18.79 0.88 -3.45
N GLU A 100 -17.53 0.81 -3.88
CA GLU A 100 -16.85 -0.48 -3.99
C GLU A 100 -16.50 -1.00 -2.61
N ARG A 101 -16.41 -2.33 -2.51
CA ARG A 101 -16.07 -2.96 -1.24
C ARG A 101 -14.67 -2.56 -0.82
N ARG A 102 -14.44 -2.52 0.50
CA ARG A 102 -13.11 -2.24 1.05
C ARG A 102 -12.18 -3.40 0.73
N SER A 103 -11.04 -3.07 0.13
CA SER A 103 -10.03 -4.06 -0.18
C SER A 103 -8.97 -4.12 0.92
N ARG A 104 -8.00 -5.01 0.75
CA ARG A 104 -6.90 -5.16 1.70
C ARG A 104 -5.63 -5.50 0.95
N VAL A 105 -4.49 -5.19 1.56
CA VAL A 105 -3.18 -5.52 1.03
C VAL A 105 -2.45 -6.44 2.00
N THR A 106 -1.68 -7.37 1.45
CA THR A 106 -0.83 -8.27 2.23
C THR A 106 0.57 -8.28 1.62
N PHE A 107 1.58 -8.04 2.45
CA PHE A 107 2.98 -8.14 2.07
C PHE A 107 3.56 -9.39 2.70
N VAL A 108 4.08 -10.30 1.86
CA VAL A 108 4.78 -11.50 2.32
C VAL A 108 6.25 -11.32 2.01
N ILE A 109 7.09 -11.48 3.04
CA ILE A 109 8.53 -11.28 2.98
C ILE A 109 9.21 -12.63 3.16
N GLU A 110 10.01 -13.05 2.17
CA GLU A 110 10.70 -14.35 2.20
C GLU A 110 12.16 -14.18 1.87
N PRO A 111 13.07 -14.61 2.76
CA PRO A 111 14.50 -14.58 2.43
C PRO A 111 14.81 -15.43 1.19
N SER A 112 15.69 -14.93 0.33
CA SER A 112 16.08 -15.63 -0.90
C SER A 112 17.54 -15.32 -1.20
N GLY A 113 18.46 -16.05 -0.55
CA GLY A 113 19.89 -15.81 -0.67
C GLY A 113 20.26 -14.41 -0.19
N ASP A 114 20.89 -13.63 -1.06
CA ASP A 114 21.29 -12.25 -0.76
C ASP A 114 20.17 -11.24 -1.06
N THR A 115 18.98 -11.73 -1.40
CA THR A 115 17.82 -10.90 -1.68
C THR A 115 16.65 -11.31 -0.82
N VAL A 116 15.56 -10.54 -0.91
CA VAL A 116 14.29 -10.86 -0.28
C VAL A 116 13.25 -10.90 -1.38
N LYS A 117 12.42 -11.94 -1.35
CA LYS A 117 11.27 -12.03 -2.24
C LYS A 117 10.10 -11.31 -1.56
N LEU A 118 9.59 -10.30 -2.20
CA LEU A 118 8.41 -9.57 -1.72
C LEU A 118 7.22 -9.91 -2.62
N THR A 119 6.15 -10.43 -2.01
CA THR A 119 4.90 -10.66 -2.71
C THR A 119 3.85 -9.71 -2.14
N VAL A 120 3.27 -8.89 -3.01
CA VAL A 120 2.18 -7.98 -2.67
C VAL A 120 0.90 -8.57 -3.21
N THR A 121 -0.06 -8.88 -2.33
CA THR A 121 -1.37 -9.36 -2.70
C THR A 121 -2.40 -8.31 -2.29
N HIS A 122 -3.16 -7.83 -3.26
CA HIS A 122 -4.24 -6.88 -2.99
C HIS A 122 -5.54 -7.60 -3.36
N ASP A 123 -6.30 -7.99 -2.36
CA ASP A 123 -7.51 -8.80 -2.56
C ASP A 123 -8.75 -8.12 -1.97
N ASP A 124 -9.87 -8.84 -1.99
CA ASP A 124 -11.18 -8.28 -1.66
C ASP A 124 -11.55 -7.08 -2.52
N LEU A 125 -11.01 -7.02 -3.74
CA LEU A 125 -11.37 -5.99 -4.71
C LEU A 125 -12.75 -6.27 -5.28
N GLU A 126 -13.52 -5.21 -5.53
CA GLU A 126 -14.81 -5.33 -6.20
C GLU A 126 -14.59 -5.94 -7.59
N ALA A 127 -15.33 -6.99 -7.92
CA ALA A 127 -15.23 -7.62 -9.24
C ALA A 127 -15.58 -6.61 -10.33
N ASP A 128 -14.71 -6.49 -11.34
CA ASP A 128 -14.83 -5.51 -12.42
C ASP A 128 -14.89 -4.05 -11.90
N GLY A 129 -14.33 -3.82 -10.72
CA GLY A 129 -14.31 -2.49 -10.11
C GLY A 129 -13.21 -1.60 -10.65
N LEU A 130 -13.32 -0.32 -10.33
CA LEU A 130 -12.34 0.69 -10.74
C LEU A 130 -11.03 0.57 -9.96
N MET A 131 -11.09 0.18 -8.69
CA MET A 131 -9.92 0.11 -7.84
C MET A 131 -8.89 -0.89 -8.37
N LYS A 132 -9.35 -2.01 -8.93
CA LYS A 132 -8.47 -3.03 -9.48
C LYS A 132 -7.53 -2.46 -10.55
N GLY A 133 -8.06 -1.64 -11.45
CA GLY A 133 -7.23 -0.99 -12.47
C GLY A 133 -6.23 -0.01 -11.89
N LEU A 134 -6.66 0.76 -10.90
CA LEU A 134 -5.81 1.75 -10.26
C LEU A 134 -4.62 1.10 -9.54
N ILE A 135 -4.86 0.07 -8.74
CA ILE A 135 -3.78 -0.58 -7.99
C ILE A 135 -2.90 -1.44 -8.90
N GLY A 136 -3.44 -1.95 -10.01
CA GLY A 136 -2.67 -2.72 -10.99
C GLY A 136 -1.59 -1.89 -11.65
N GLU A 137 -1.80 -0.59 -11.81
CA GLU A 137 -0.80 0.34 -12.30
C GLU A 137 0.04 0.91 -11.14
N GLY A 138 -0.58 1.13 -10.00
CA GLY A 138 0.07 1.75 -8.84
C GLY A 138 1.12 0.86 -8.18
N TRP A 139 0.82 -0.41 -7.94
CA TRP A 139 1.74 -1.29 -7.23
C TRP A 139 3.09 -1.48 -7.92
N PRO A 140 3.16 -1.75 -9.24
CA PRO A 140 4.46 -1.87 -9.89
C PRO A 140 5.33 -0.62 -9.74
N ALA A 141 4.75 0.56 -9.91
CA ALA A 141 5.48 1.82 -9.77
C ALA A 141 5.94 2.03 -8.31
N LEU A 142 5.06 1.79 -7.36
CA LEU A 142 5.33 1.98 -5.94
C LEU A 142 6.40 1.01 -5.45
N VAL A 143 6.30 -0.26 -5.80
CA VAL A 143 7.27 -1.27 -5.40
C VAL A 143 8.61 -1.04 -6.08
N SER A 144 8.63 -0.53 -7.30
CA SER A 144 9.87 -0.15 -7.96
C SER A 144 10.58 0.98 -7.21
N SER A 145 9.83 1.94 -6.69
CA SER A 145 10.40 3.03 -5.89
C SER A 145 10.93 2.50 -4.54
N LEU A 146 10.19 1.58 -3.90
CA LEU A 146 10.64 0.92 -2.68
C LEU A 146 11.94 0.15 -2.92
N LYS A 147 11.99 -0.61 -4.00
CA LYS A 147 13.19 -1.37 -4.38
C LYS A 147 14.39 -0.45 -4.59
N SER A 148 14.19 0.65 -5.30
CA SER A 148 15.26 1.62 -5.53
C SER A 148 15.74 2.23 -4.21
N LEU A 149 14.82 2.60 -3.33
CA LEU A 149 15.17 3.16 -2.02
C LEU A 149 16.02 2.19 -1.21
N LEU A 150 15.63 0.92 -1.17
CA LEU A 150 16.37 -0.09 -0.39
C LEU A 150 17.72 -0.46 -1.00
N GLU A 151 17.81 -0.51 -2.34
CA GLU A 151 19.03 -0.92 -3.01
C GLU A 151 20.03 0.21 -3.21
N THR A 152 19.57 1.46 -3.37
CA THR A 152 20.44 2.61 -3.68
C THR A 152 20.39 3.73 -2.66
N GLY A 153 19.42 3.73 -1.77
CA GLY A 153 19.22 4.83 -0.82
C GLY A 153 18.35 5.95 -1.35
N GLU A 154 17.89 5.84 -2.61
CA GLU A 154 17.05 6.86 -3.24
C GLU A 154 15.81 6.26 -3.85
N GLU A 155 14.68 6.88 -3.59
CA GLU A 155 13.41 6.52 -4.23
C GLU A 155 13.43 6.97 -5.70
N LEU A 156 12.50 6.40 -6.50
CA LEU A 156 12.36 6.84 -7.89
C LEU A 156 11.66 8.20 -7.94
N PRO A 157 11.93 9.01 -8.98
CA PRO A 157 11.17 10.24 -9.19
C PRO A 157 9.69 9.94 -9.38
N GLU A 158 8.83 10.87 -8.99
CA GLU A 158 7.41 10.71 -9.25
C GLU A 158 7.18 10.60 -10.77
N PRO A 159 6.28 9.67 -11.20
CA PRO A 159 5.95 9.58 -12.61
C PRO A 159 5.31 10.88 -13.10
N PRO A 160 5.50 11.25 -14.37
CA PRO A 160 4.82 12.42 -14.92
C PRO A 160 3.31 12.23 -14.83
N ARG A 161 2.61 13.27 -14.43
CA ARG A 161 1.15 13.25 -14.33
C ARG A 161 0.50 13.77 -15.60
#